data_6c05ede41545a00299e2a6ab0b39db8b
#
_entry.id   6c05ede41545a00299e2a6ab0b39db8b
#
_cell.length_a   1.000
_cell.length_b   1.000
_cell.length_c   1.000
_cell.angle_alpha   90.00
_cell.angle_beta   90.00
_cell.angle_gamma   90.00
#
_symmetry.space_group_name_H-M   'P 1'
#
loop_
_entity.id
_entity.type
_entity.pdbx_description
1 polymer ?
#
loop_
_entity_poly.entity_id
_entity_poly.type
_entity_poly.pdbx_seq_one_letter_code
_entity_poly.pdbx_strand_id
1 'polypeptide(L)'
;MAELEVAKHTKKVYKIWNSKVHSLLHKIKEFFIEILIIVFAVSFSIWLHDKSEHNHQQKEVKEFLIGLKEDLLSDIQEMTNDKDSYLNQYLAFKYILSIKLNQSLHNDSLKKYQVWIFNTTRLQQNNGRFEGFKSSGKIGTIEDKKLQDNIMDLYQENIPDLLVSTDAYISRKNQLLDYVIRNRKSITDSTTNMTTVLHAGEAQNISASLVANTNEILERYDISIEKMRNIVSQIESKYKE
;
A
#
# COMPACT_ATOMS: atom_id res chain seq x y z
N MET A 1 -38.47 16.00 12.45
CA MET A 1 -39.23 17.11 11.87
C MET A 1 -40.11 16.66 10.71
N ALA A 2 -39.62 15.89 9.73
CA ALA A 2 -40.43 15.45 8.57
C ALA A 2 -41.68 14.64 8.95
N GLU A 3 -41.64 13.75 9.95
CA GLU A 3 -42.77 12.95 10.39
C GLU A 3 -43.94 13.81 10.95
N LEU A 4 -43.64 14.91 11.67
CA LEU A 4 -44.62 15.82 12.19
C LEU A 4 -45.32 16.60 11.07
N GLU A 5 -44.59 17.03 10.04
CA GLU A 5 -45.15 17.68 8.87
C GLU A 5 -46.02 16.72 8.04
N VAL A 6 -45.57 15.50 7.81
CA VAL A 6 -46.36 14.44 7.13
C VAL A 6 -47.66 14.17 7.87
N ALA A 7 -47.61 14.01 9.21
CA ALA A 7 -48.80 13.81 10.03
C ALA A 7 -49.79 14.97 9.97
N LYS A 8 -49.32 16.21 9.90
CA LYS A 8 -50.12 17.43 9.78
C LYS A 8 -50.83 17.48 8.41
N HIS A 9 -50.12 17.20 7.34
CA HIS A 9 -50.68 17.17 5.98
C HIS A 9 -51.70 16.05 5.80
N THR A 10 -51.45 14.86 6.34
CA THR A 10 -52.39 13.71 6.28
C THR A 10 -53.72 14.05 6.99
N LYS A 11 -53.68 14.68 8.17
CA LYS A 11 -54.87 15.14 8.88
C LYS A 11 -55.66 16.20 8.09
N LYS A 12 -54.96 17.09 7.36
CA LYS A 12 -55.57 18.11 6.52
C LYS A 12 -56.29 17.47 5.32
N VAL A 13 -55.67 16.52 4.64
CA VAL A 13 -56.30 15.76 3.54
C VAL A 13 -57.56 15.04 4.00
N TYR A 14 -57.54 14.36 5.16
CA TYR A 14 -58.68 13.68 5.71
C TYR A 14 -59.84 14.62 6.04
N LYS A 15 -59.56 15.84 6.60
CA LYS A 15 -60.55 16.87 6.94
C LYS A 15 -61.21 17.46 5.69
N ILE A 16 -60.44 17.66 4.60
CA ILE A 16 -60.94 18.18 3.33
C ILE A 16 -61.86 17.16 2.64
N TRP A 17 -61.42 15.89 2.62
CA TRP A 17 -62.19 14.80 2.02
C TRP A 17 -63.57 14.61 2.64
N ASN A 18 -63.69 14.75 3.95
CA ASN A 18 -64.94 14.60 4.68
C ASN A 18 -65.80 15.88 4.74
N SER A 19 -65.32 16.99 4.20
CA SER A 19 -66.12 18.22 4.17
C SER A 19 -67.25 18.18 3.15
N LYS A 20 -68.50 18.59 3.52
CA LYS A 20 -69.67 18.66 2.64
C LYS A 20 -69.74 19.92 1.77
N VAL A 21 -68.81 20.84 1.95
CA VAL A 21 -68.87 22.22 1.41
C VAL A 21 -68.15 22.37 0.06
N HIS A 22 -67.27 21.48 -0.35
CA HIS A 22 -66.45 21.62 -1.57
C HIS A 22 -66.87 20.67 -2.70
N SER A 23 -66.79 21.15 -3.97
CA SER A 23 -67.02 20.34 -5.14
C SER A 23 -65.98 19.20 -5.26
N LEU A 24 -66.36 18.09 -5.90
CA LEU A 24 -65.48 16.93 -6.12
C LEU A 24 -64.13 17.33 -6.76
N LEU A 25 -64.18 18.20 -7.78
CA LEU A 25 -62.98 18.70 -8.47
C LEU A 25 -62.02 19.47 -7.52
N HIS A 26 -62.58 20.28 -6.59
CA HIS A 26 -61.80 21.01 -5.63
C HIS A 26 -61.10 20.08 -4.63
N LYS A 27 -61.80 19.04 -4.15
CA LYS A 27 -61.25 18.00 -3.27
C LYS A 27 -60.10 17.23 -3.90
N ILE A 28 -60.28 16.86 -5.18
CA ILE A 28 -59.27 16.16 -5.95
C ILE A 28 -58.02 17.03 -6.13
N LYS A 29 -58.19 18.32 -6.50
CA LYS A 29 -57.08 19.25 -6.66
C LYS A 29 -56.27 19.43 -5.36
N GLU A 30 -56.96 19.67 -4.24
CA GLU A 30 -56.30 19.84 -2.93
C GLU A 30 -55.59 18.52 -2.50
N PHE A 31 -56.20 17.37 -2.74
CA PHE A 31 -55.57 16.06 -2.49
C PHE A 31 -54.28 15.91 -3.26
N PHE A 32 -54.23 16.21 -4.54
CA PHE A 32 -53.02 16.12 -5.37
C PHE A 32 -51.95 17.13 -4.90
N ILE A 33 -52.32 18.35 -4.54
CA ILE A 33 -51.41 19.37 -4.02
C ILE A 33 -50.75 18.86 -2.70
N GLU A 34 -51.54 18.34 -1.77
CA GLU A 34 -51.01 17.84 -0.51
C GLU A 34 -50.09 16.63 -0.69
N ILE A 35 -50.42 15.70 -1.60
CA ILE A 35 -49.52 14.58 -1.95
C ILE A 35 -48.21 15.10 -2.55
N LEU A 36 -48.29 16.09 -3.46
CA LEU A 36 -47.12 16.68 -4.10
C LEU A 36 -46.20 17.34 -3.06
N ILE A 37 -46.79 18.07 -2.08
CA ILE A 37 -46.03 18.68 -0.98
C ILE A 37 -45.32 17.60 -0.13
N ILE A 38 -46.02 16.52 0.20
CA ILE A 38 -45.45 15.42 1.00
C ILE A 38 -44.28 14.75 0.23
N VAL A 39 -44.51 14.40 -1.06
CA VAL A 39 -43.50 13.79 -1.91
C VAL A 39 -42.28 14.71 -2.05
N PHE A 40 -42.52 16.02 -2.31
CA PHE A 40 -41.43 16.99 -2.41
C PHE A 40 -40.63 17.08 -1.10
N ALA A 41 -41.32 17.21 0.05
CA ALA A 41 -40.65 17.34 1.36
C ALA A 41 -39.80 16.10 1.69
N VAL A 42 -40.30 14.90 1.44
CA VAL A 42 -39.57 13.64 1.67
C VAL A 42 -38.39 13.52 0.71
N SER A 43 -38.62 13.74 -0.58
CA SER A 43 -37.57 13.66 -1.61
C SER A 43 -36.45 14.69 -1.34
N PHE A 44 -36.83 15.91 -0.97
CA PHE A 44 -35.87 16.96 -0.63
C PHE A 44 -35.06 16.63 0.64
N SER A 45 -35.70 16.06 1.65
CA SER A 45 -35.02 15.62 2.88
C SER A 45 -34.01 14.49 2.58
N ILE A 46 -34.38 13.51 1.76
CA ILE A 46 -33.46 12.43 1.33
C ILE A 46 -32.30 13.03 0.54
N TRP A 47 -32.56 13.92 -0.43
CA TRP A 47 -31.51 14.56 -1.21
C TRP A 47 -30.52 15.36 -0.35
N LEU A 48 -31.02 16.11 0.67
CA LEU A 48 -30.17 16.83 1.61
C LEU A 48 -29.30 15.87 2.45
N HIS A 49 -29.90 14.78 2.90
CA HIS A 49 -29.17 13.75 3.65
C HIS A 49 -28.06 13.13 2.83
N ASP A 50 -28.38 12.68 1.60
CA ASP A 50 -27.40 12.08 0.68
C ASP A 50 -26.26 13.05 0.34
N LYS A 51 -26.60 14.33 0.14
CA LYS A 51 -25.61 15.38 -0.12
C LYS A 51 -24.68 15.60 1.08
N SER A 52 -25.22 15.59 2.30
CA SER A 52 -24.45 15.75 3.54
C SER A 52 -23.53 14.54 3.77
N GLU A 53 -24.07 13.33 3.58
CA GLU A 53 -23.32 12.08 3.71
C GLU A 53 -22.17 12.00 2.70
N HIS A 54 -22.45 12.30 1.44
CA HIS A 54 -21.44 12.34 0.40
C HIS A 54 -20.30 13.33 0.72
N ASN A 55 -20.64 14.55 1.19
CA ASN A 55 -19.63 15.52 1.59
C ASN A 55 -18.77 15.03 2.77
N HIS A 56 -19.37 14.32 3.72
CA HIS A 56 -18.65 13.72 4.85
C HIS A 56 -17.67 12.65 4.36
N GLN A 57 -18.13 11.74 3.49
CA GLN A 57 -17.30 10.70 2.89
C GLN A 57 -16.13 11.28 2.11
N GLN A 58 -16.34 12.32 1.29
CA GLN A 58 -15.26 12.96 0.53
C GLN A 58 -14.26 13.70 1.43
N LYS A 59 -14.68 14.21 2.58
CA LYS A 59 -13.75 14.74 3.59
C LYS A 59 -12.87 13.64 4.17
N GLU A 60 -13.43 12.51 4.53
CA GLU A 60 -12.66 11.35 5.01
C GLU A 60 -11.69 10.81 3.95
N VAL A 61 -12.11 10.75 2.68
CA VAL A 61 -11.24 10.40 1.55
C VAL A 61 -10.06 11.37 1.44
N LYS A 62 -10.31 12.68 1.55
CA LYS A 62 -9.24 13.68 1.52
C LYS A 62 -8.22 13.46 2.65
N GLU A 63 -8.72 13.30 3.88
CA GLU A 63 -7.86 13.06 5.06
C GLU A 63 -7.04 11.77 4.90
N PHE A 64 -7.66 10.70 4.40
CA PHE A 64 -6.97 9.45 4.07
C PHE A 64 -5.87 9.67 3.04
N LEU A 65 -6.18 10.31 1.90
CA LEU A 65 -5.22 10.48 0.80
C LEU A 65 -4.04 11.39 1.18
N ILE A 66 -4.28 12.44 1.97
CA ILE A 66 -3.19 13.30 2.47
C ILE A 66 -2.25 12.49 3.37
N GLY A 67 -2.78 11.73 4.31
CA GLY A 67 -1.93 10.90 5.16
C GLY A 67 -1.27 9.74 4.40
N LEU A 68 -1.95 9.14 3.41
CA LEU A 68 -1.35 8.14 2.53
C LEU A 68 -0.16 8.70 1.76
N LYS A 69 -0.24 9.94 1.28
CA LYS A 69 0.90 10.62 0.62
C LYS A 69 2.14 10.64 1.52
N GLU A 70 1.97 10.98 2.80
CA GLU A 70 3.09 11.01 3.76
C GLU A 70 3.69 9.61 3.97
N ASP A 71 2.85 8.59 4.14
CA ASP A 71 3.27 7.19 4.29
C ASP A 71 4.07 6.74 3.05
N LEU A 72 3.58 7.05 1.84
CA LEU A 72 4.25 6.71 0.58
C LEU A 72 5.59 7.44 0.39
N LEU A 73 5.70 8.70 0.78
CA LEU A 73 6.97 9.45 0.70
C LEU A 73 8.03 8.83 1.63
N SER A 74 7.63 8.40 2.84
CA SER A 74 8.50 7.67 3.76
C SER A 74 8.95 6.33 3.17
N ASP A 75 8.01 5.56 2.62
CA ASP A 75 8.31 4.26 1.99
C ASP A 75 9.23 4.41 0.77
N ILE A 76 9.05 5.42 -0.07
CA ILE A 76 9.94 5.73 -1.20
C ILE A 76 11.38 5.97 -0.72
N GLN A 77 11.56 6.70 0.39
CA GLN A 77 12.89 6.95 0.95
C GLN A 77 13.53 5.66 1.47
N GLU A 78 12.79 4.85 2.22
CA GLU A 78 13.27 3.54 2.71
C GLU A 78 13.63 2.62 1.55
N MET A 79 12.74 2.47 0.56
CA MET A 79 12.94 1.63 -0.61
C MET A 79 14.16 2.06 -1.45
N THR A 80 14.46 3.35 -1.51
CA THR A 80 15.67 3.86 -2.19
C THR A 80 16.92 3.41 -1.46
N ASN A 81 16.95 3.48 -0.13
CA ASN A 81 18.05 2.99 0.69
C ASN A 81 18.19 1.47 0.61
N ASP A 82 17.09 0.75 0.54
CA ASP A 82 17.07 -0.70 0.36
C ASP A 82 17.68 -1.12 -0.98
N LYS A 83 17.36 -0.41 -2.06
CA LYS A 83 17.99 -0.64 -3.39
C LYS A 83 19.51 -0.52 -3.31
N ASP A 84 20.04 0.52 -2.67
CA ASP A 84 21.47 0.69 -2.48
C ASP A 84 22.08 -0.47 -1.67
N SER A 85 21.35 -0.96 -0.67
CA SER A 85 21.75 -2.12 0.11
C SER A 85 21.80 -3.40 -0.75
N TYR A 86 20.82 -3.63 -1.62
CA TYR A 86 20.81 -4.77 -2.55
C TYR A 86 21.92 -4.67 -3.60
N LEU A 87 22.22 -3.47 -4.11
CA LEU A 87 23.36 -3.24 -5.01
C LEU A 87 24.70 -3.59 -4.35
N ASN A 88 24.90 -3.18 -3.09
CA ASN A 88 26.09 -3.51 -2.33
C ASN A 88 26.19 -5.02 -2.05
N GLN A 89 25.06 -5.69 -1.76
CA GLN A 89 25.01 -7.14 -1.62
C GLN A 89 25.35 -7.84 -2.94
N TYR A 90 24.82 -7.35 -4.06
CA TYR A 90 25.19 -7.85 -5.39
C TYR A 90 26.70 -7.82 -5.63
N LEU A 91 27.35 -6.68 -5.35
CA LEU A 91 28.80 -6.54 -5.47
C LEU A 91 29.55 -7.49 -4.54
N ALA A 92 29.05 -7.67 -3.31
CA ALA A 92 29.64 -8.59 -2.34
C ALA A 92 29.59 -10.05 -2.82
N PHE A 93 28.44 -10.49 -3.37
CA PHE A 93 28.32 -11.85 -3.91
C PHE A 93 29.10 -12.04 -5.22
N LYS A 94 29.18 -11.03 -6.09
CA LYS A 94 30.10 -11.07 -7.24
C LYS A 94 31.55 -11.17 -6.82
N TYR A 95 31.94 -10.52 -5.74
CA TYR A 95 33.27 -10.67 -5.17
C TYR A 95 33.52 -12.12 -4.70
N ILE A 96 32.56 -12.74 -3.98
CA ILE A 96 32.68 -14.17 -3.58
C ILE A 96 32.90 -15.06 -4.82
N LEU A 97 32.14 -14.85 -5.89
CA LEU A 97 32.28 -15.63 -7.13
C LEU A 97 33.63 -15.41 -7.84
N SER A 98 34.32 -14.31 -7.58
CA SER A 98 35.65 -14.02 -8.14
C SER A 98 36.82 -14.61 -7.34
N ILE A 99 36.58 -15.13 -6.13
CA ILE A 99 37.63 -15.67 -5.27
C ILE A 99 38.29 -16.87 -5.94
N LYS A 100 39.64 -16.82 -6.07
CA LYS A 100 40.50 -17.95 -6.56
C LYS A 100 41.35 -18.44 -5.43
N LEU A 101 41.48 -19.76 -5.27
CA LEU A 101 42.22 -20.39 -4.18
C LEU A 101 43.71 -20.01 -4.12
N ASN A 102 44.32 -19.66 -5.24
CA ASN A 102 45.75 -19.37 -5.35
C ASN A 102 46.09 -17.87 -5.25
N GLN A 103 45.16 -16.99 -5.00
CA GLN A 103 45.42 -15.58 -4.74
C GLN A 103 45.53 -15.35 -3.25
N SER A 104 46.63 -14.69 -2.82
CA SER A 104 46.70 -14.06 -1.47
C SER A 104 45.58 -13.04 -1.42
N LEU A 105 44.42 -13.45 -0.90
CA LEU A 105 43.30 -12.57 -0.72
C LEU A 105 43.69 -11.47 0.26
N HIS A 106 43.53 -10.22 -0.19
CA HIS A 106 43.62 -9.12 0.73
C HIS A 106 42.45 -9.23 1.71
N ASN A 107 42.75 -9.62 2.95
CA ASN A 107 41.78 -9.69 4.05
C ASN A 107 40.92 -8.43 4.14
N ASP A 108 41.41 -7.29 3.67
CA ASP A 108 40.72 -6.01 3.65
C ASP A 108 39.51 -5.97 2.69
N SER A 109 39.60 -6.65 1.53
CA SER A 109 38.46 -6.73 0.59
C SER A 109 37.34 -7.59 1.15
N LEU A 110 37.64 -8.73 1.79
CA LEU A 110 36.63 -9.55 2.44
C LEU A 110 35.98 -8.82 3.61
N LYS A 111 36.74 -8.10 4.43
CA LYS A 111 36.22 -7.25 5.52
C LYS A 111 35.25 -6.18 5.01
N LYS A 112 35.57 -5.53 3.89
CA LYS A 112 34.71 -4.54 3.24
C LYS A 112 33.34 -5.10 2.88
N TYR A 113 33.30 -6.32 2.34
CA TYR A 113 32.05 -6.93 1.89
C TYR A 113 31.32 -7.73 2.98
N GLN A 114 31.96 -8.03 4.11
CA GLN A 114 31.40 -8.88 5.17
C GLN A 114 30.06 -8.38 5.68
N VAL A 115 29.89 -7.07 5.84
CA VAL A 115 28.62 -6.45 6.28
C VAL A 115 27.52 -6.80 5.31
N TRP A 116 27.75 -6.67 4.00
CA TRP A 116 26.75 -6.91 2.96
C TRP A 116 26.44 -8.38 2.74
N ILE A 117 27.40 -9.28 3.01
CA ILE A 117 27.18 -10.73 2.93
C ILE A 117 26.21 -11.19 4.03
N PHE A 118 26.28 -10.64 5.23
CA PHE A 118 25.55 -11.17 6.38
C PHE A 118 24.37 -10.32 6.84
N ASN A 119 24.32 -9.04 6.53
CA ASN A 119 23.14 -8.19 6.86
C ASN A 119 21.99 -8.47 5.91
N THR A 120 20.78 -8.42 6.46
CA THR A 120 19.53 -8.52 5.69
C THR A 120 18.90 -7.15 5.48
N THR A 121 18.20 -7.00 4.38
CA THR A 121 17.44 -5.82 4.00
C THR A 121 16.02 -6.26 3.67
N ARG A 122 15.02 -5.59 4.23
CA ARG A 122 13.61 -5.90 3.99
C ARG A 122 12.79 -4.64 4.24
N LEU A 123 11.93 -4.29 3.31
CA LEU A 123 11.00 -3.16 3.42
C LEU A 123 10.09 -3.30 4.65
N GLN A 124 9.98 -2.22 5.43
CA GLN A 124 9.03 -2.04 6.53
C GLN A 124 7.93 -1.07 6.10
N GLN A 125 7.00 -1.56 5.27
CA GLN A 125 5.97 -0.72 4.65
C GLN A 125 5.03 -0.04 5.66
N ASN A 126 4.65 1.21 5.40
CA ASN A 126 3.64 1.96 6.15
C ASN A 126 2.22 1.67 5.63
N ASN A 127 1.70 0.46 5.85
CA ASN A 127 0.39 0.05 5.30
C ASN A 127 -0.81 0.23 6.25
N GLY A 128 -0.57 0.63 7.49
CA GLY A 128 -1.63 0.67 8.52
C GLY A 128 -2.82 1.57 8.15
N ARG A 129 -2.56 2.72 7.52
CA ARG A 129 -3.60 3.65 7.05
C ARG A 129 -4.42 3.05 5.91
N PHE A 130 -3.76 2.43 4.93
CA PHE A 130 -4.43 1.73 3.82
C PHE A 130 -5.31 0.59 4.34
N GLU A 131 -4.77 -0.28 5.19
CA GLU A 131 -5.51 -1.41 5.74
C GLU A 131 -6.71 -0.96 6.59
N GLY A 132 -6.55 0.11 7.39
CA GLY A 132 -7.66 0.69 8.15
C GLY A 132 -8.77 1.24 7.26
N PHE A 133 -8.43 1.96 6.20
CA PHE A 133 -9.39 2.54 5.25
C PHE A 133 -10.08 1.46 4.41
N LYS A 134 -9.34 0.45 3.96
CA LYS A 134 -9.86 -0.70 3.21
C LYS A 134 -10.80 -1.56 4.07
N SER A 135 -10.40 -1.91 5.29
CA SER A 135 -11.20 -2.75 6.18
C SER A 135 -12.49 -2.10 6.65
N SER A 136 -12.53 -0.76 6.70
CA SER A 136 -13.78 0.01 6.94
C SER A 136 -14.72 0.04 5.73
N GLY A 137 -14.37 -0.57 4.60
CA GLY A 137 -15.15 -0.57 3.36
C GLY A 137 -15.12 0.75 2.59
N LYS A 138 -14.31 1.73 3.02
CA LYS A 138 -14.29 3.08 2.45
C LYS A 138 -13.43 3.24 1.20
N ILE A 139 -12.62 2.25 0.83
CA ILE A 139 -11.77 2.35 -0.37
C ILE A 139 -12.60 2.63 -1.64
N GLY A 140 -13.83 2.10 -1.71
CA GLY A 140 -14.76 2.31 -2.82
C GLY A 140 -15.33 3.73 -2.92
N THR A 141 -15.18 4.58 -1.88
CA THR A 141 -15.67 5.96 -1.89
C THR A 141 -14.70 6.95 -2.55
N ILE A 142 -13.51 6.49 -2.95
CA ILE A 142 -12.58 7.28 -3.75
C ILE A 142 -13.17 7.44 -5.15
N GLU A 143 -13.59 8.66 -5.51
CA GLU A 143 -14.24 8.95 -6.80
C GLU A 143 -13.29 8.80 -8.00
N ASP A 144 -12.03 9.15 -7.83
CA ASP A 144 -11.00 8.97 -8.85
C ASP A 144 -10.65 7.49 -8.97
N LYS A 145 -11.29 6.80 -9.92
CA LYS A 145 -11.10 5.37 -10.13
C LYS A 145 -9.67 5.00 -10.47
N LYS A 146 -8.97 5.84 -11.27
CA LYS A 146 -7.58 5.58 -11.61
C LYS A 146 -6.67 5.66 -10.39
N LEU A 147 -6.90 6.63 -9.50
CA LEU A 147 -6.17 6.75 -8.24
C LEU A 147 -6.50 5.57 -7.31
N GLN A 148 -7.78 5.20 -7.21
CA GLN A 148 -8.23 4.04 -6.44
C GLN A 148 -7.53 2.75 -6.91
N ASP A 149 -7.56 2.47 -8.22
CA ASP A 149 -6.95 1.28 -8.82
C ASP A 149 -5.43 1.28 -8.59
N ASN A 150 -4.75 2.42 -8.80
CA ASN A 150 -3.33 2.53 -8.53
C ASN A 150 -2.96 2.23 -7.08
N ILE A 151 -3.76 2.70 -6.11
CA ILE A 151 -3.56 2.39 -4.68
C ILE A 151 -3.76 0.89 -4.43
N MET A 152 -4.82 0.31 -4.98
CA MET A 152 -5.11 -1.12 -4.83
C MET A 152 -4.00 -1.99 -5.43
N ASP A 153 -3.57 -1.72 -6.66
CA ASP A 153 -2.48 -2.44 -7.34
C ASP A 153 -1.18 -2.37 -6.51
N LEU A 154 -0.85 -1.17 -5.99
CA LEU A 154 0.35 -1.01 -5.17
C LEU A 154 0.35 -1.96 -3.97
N TYR A 155 -0.72 -1.93 -3.17
CA TYR A 155 -0.77 -2.67 -1.91
C TYR A 155 -1.19 -4.14 -2.05
N GLN A 156 -1.85 -4.53 -3.14
CA GLN A 156 -2.31 -5.91 -3.35
C GLN A 156 -1.46 -6.72 -4.33
N GLU A 157 -0.66 -6.05 -5.17
CA GLU A 157 0.17 -6.71 -6.18
C GLU A 157 1.65 -6.31 -6.02
N ASN A 158 2.01 -5.02 -6.24
CA ASN A 158 3.41 -4.62 -6.34
C ASN A 158 4.20 -4.88 -5.05
N ILE A 159 3.68 -4.45 -3.89
CA ILE A 159 4.36 -4.66 -2.60
C ILE A 159 4.40 -6.14 -2.19
N PRO A 160 3.30 -6.90 -2.25
CA PRO A 160 3.35 -8.35 -1.99
C PRO A 160 4.36 -9.09 -2.87
N ASP A 161 4.40 -8.79 -4.15
CA ASP A 161 5.35 -9.41 -5.09
C ASP A 161 6.81 -9.09 -4.73
N LEU A 162 7.09 -7.82 -4.37
CA LEU A 162 8.39 -7.40 -3.87
C LEU A 162 8.78 -8.17 -2.59
N LEU A 163 7.84 -8.27 -1.63
CA LEU A 163 8.10 -8.97 -0.36
C LEU A 163 8.36 -10.47 -0.57
N VAL A 164 7.64 -11.13 -1.46
CA VAL A 164 7.88 -12.54 -1.81
C VAL A 164 9.29 -12.72 -2.37
N SER A 165 9.74 -11.85 -3.27
CA SER A 165 11.08 -11.92 -3.87
C SER A 165 12.19 -11.66 -2.84
N THR A 166 12.00 -10.67 -1.97
CA THR A 166 12.97 -10.35 -0.90
C THR A 166 13.01 -11.43 0.17
N ASP A 167 11.89 -12.03 0.55
CA ASP A 167 11.85 -13.15 1.51
C ASP A 167 12.54 -14.41 0.94
N ALA A 168 12.36 -14.72 -0.34
CA ALA A 168 13.07 -15.79 -1.01
C ALA A 168 14.59 -15.54 -1.05
N TYR A 169 15.01 -14.30 -1.31
CA TYR A 169 16.41 -13.88 -1.27
C TYR A 169 17.00 -14.02 0.14
N ILE A 170 16.31 -13.53 1.17
CA ILE A 170 16.74 -13.65 2.57
C ILE A 170 16.87 -15.12 2.98
N SER A 171 15.90 -15.96 2.60
CA SER A 171 15.96 -17.41 2.85
C SER A 171 17.23 -18.04 2.26
N ARG A 172 17.57 -17.68 1.02
CA ARG A 172 18.78 -18.15 0.36
C ARG A 172 20.06 -17.64 1.02
N LYS A 173 20.04 -16.38 1.46
CA LYS A 173 21.14 -15.79 2.24
C LYS A 173 21.37 -16.50 3.58
N ASN A 174 20.29 -16.88 4.26
CA ASN A 174 20.36 -17.66 5.50
C ASN A 174 20.98 -19.04 5.26
N GLN A 175 20.71 -19.70 4.13
CA GLN A 175 21.40 -20.95 3.76
C GLN A 175 22.91 -20.75 3.67
N LEU A 176 23.37 -19.63 3.06
CA LEU A 176 24.80 -19.31 3.03
C LEU A 176 25.37 -19.07 4.43
N LEU A 177 24.65 -18.33 5.26
CA LEU A 177 25.05 -18.06 6.64
C LEU A 177 25.18 -19.36 7.44
N ASP A 178 24.20 -20.24 7.36
CA ASP A 178 24.22 -21.54 8.02
C ASP A 178 25.39 -22.42 7.53
N TYR A 179 25.65 -22.38 6.22
CA TYR A 179 26.81 -23.08 5.65
C TYR A 179 28.13 -22.53 6.22
N VAL A 180 28.28 -21.20 6.26
CA VAL A 180 29.47 -20.53 6.80
C VAL A 180 29.64 -20.84 8.29
N ILE A 181 28.57 -20.77 9.09
CA ILE A 181 28.63 -21.05 10.53
C ILE A 181 29.14 -22.51 10.77
N ARG A 182 28.64 -23.46 10.04
CA ARG A 182 29.02 -24.89 10.21
C ARG A 182 30.45 -25.19 9.78
N ASN A 183 30.98 -24.45 8.80
CA ASN A 183 32.28 -24.79 8.16
C ASN A 183 33.42 -23.82 8.56
N ARG A 184 33.11 -22.68 9.16
CA ARG A 184 34.11 -21.71 9.62
C ARG A 184 34.89 -22.26 10.80
N LYS A 185 36.22 -22.16 10.72
CA LYS A 185 37.14 -22.51 11.81
C LYS A 185 38.14 -21.38 12.01
N SER A 186 38.54 -21.13 13.25
CA SER A 186 39.69 -20.30 13.55
C SER A 186 40.96 -21.04 13.17
N ILE A 187 41.89 -20.35 12.51
CA ILE A 187 43.22 -20.86 12.17
C ILE A 187 44.24 -20.32 13.17
N THR A 188 44.11 -19.00 13.48
CA THR A 188 44.87 -18.31 14.54
C THR A 188 43.91 -17.37 15.27
N ASP A 189 44.38 -16.68 16.31
CA ASP A 189 43.58 -15.68 17.07
C ASP A 189 42.99 -14.58 16.17
N SER A 190 43.58 -14.32 15.01
CA SER A 190 43.18 -13.25 14.09
C SER A 190 42.78 -13.74 12.69
N THR A 191 42.93 -15.04 12.36
CA THR A 191 42.65 -15.58 11.03
C THR A 191 41.67 -16.74 11.07
N THR A 192 40.85 -16.85 10.02
CA THR A 192 39.88 -17.93 9.84
C THR A 192 40.02 -18.56 8.45
N ASN A 193 39.41 -19.72 8.24
CA ASN A 193 39.31 -20.37 6.92
C ASN A 193 38.17 -19.78 6.06
N MET A 194 37.68 -18.56 6.34
CA MET A 194 36.52 -17.95 5.69
C MET A 194 36.62 -17.96 4.16
N THR A 195 37.80 -17.65 3.62
CA THR A 195 38.04 -17.65 2.19
C THR A 195 37.83 -19.05 1.55
N THR A 196 38.35 -20.07 2.21
CA THR A 196 38.18 -21.49 1.75
C THR A 196 36.70 -21.88 1.80
N VAL A 197 35.98 -21.48 2.86
CA VAL A 197 34.53 -21.73 3.02
C VAL A 197 33.73 -21.05 1.93
N LEU A 198 33.99 -19.78 1.64
CA LEU A 198 33.29 -19.02 0.61
C LEU A 198 33.67 -19.47 -0.82
N HIS A 199 34.83 -20.09 -1.01
CA HIS A 199 35.21 -20.66 -2.30
C HIS A 199 34.61 -22.04 -2.54
N ALA A 200 34.10 -22.74 -1.53
CA ALA A 200 33.50 -24.06 -1.69
C ALA A 200 32.29 -24.05 -2.63
N GLY A 201 32.10 -25.12 -3.39
CA GLY A 201 31.06 -25.17 -4.43
C GLY A 201 29.66 -24.85 -3.96
N GLU A 202 29.28 -25.21 -2.71
CA GLU A 202 27.98 -24.88 -2.13
C GLU A 202 27.82 -23.37 -1.94
N ALA A 203 28.81 -22.70 -1.34
CA ALA A 203 28.79 -21.25 -1.15
C ALA A 203 28.79 -20.47 -2.49
N GLN A 204 29.53 -20.97 -3.49
CA GLN A 204 29.58 -20.43 -4.84
C GLN A 204 28.20 -20.54 -5.52
N ASN A 205 27.53 -21.69 -5.44
CA ASN A 205 26.22 -21.93 -6.03
C ASN A 205 25.16 -21.04 -5.40
N ILE A 206 25.16 -20.89 -4.06
CA ILE A 206 24.24 -20.00 -3.35
C ILE A 206 24.51 -18.55 -3.76
N SER A 207 25.77 -18.11 -3.80
CA SER A 207 26.16 -16.75 -4.19
C SER A 207 25.77 -16.45 -5.64
N ALA A 208 25.91 -17.39 -6.57
CA ALA A 208 25.47 -17.23 -7.95
C ALA A 208 23.95 -17.04 -8.05
N SER A 209 23.19 -17.80 -7.28
CA SER A 209 21.73 -17.63 -7.20
C SER A 209 21.34 -16.26 -6.62
N LEU A 210 22.03 -15.76 -5.59
CA LEU A 210 21.77 -14.44 -5.01
C LEU A 210 22.07 -13.32 -6.02
N VAL A 211 23.17 -13.42 -6.78
CA VAL A 211 23.49 -12.49 -7.86
C VAL A 211 22.39 -12.49 -8.94
N ALA A 212 21.92 -13.66 -9.36
CA ALA A 212 20.88 -13.77 -10.37
C ALA A 212 19.54 -13.12 -9.91
N ASN A 213 19.15 -13.35 -8.65
CA ASN A 213 17.88 -12.85 -8.12
C ASN A 213 17.89 -11.33 -7.80
N THR A 214 19.07 -10.72 -7.64
CA THR A 214 19.16 -9.30 -7.29
C THR A 214 18.55 -8.40 -8.36
N ASN A 215 18.71 -8.71 -9.65
CA ASN A 215 18.17 -7.90 -10.73
C ASN A 215 16.63 -7.83 -10.69
N GLU A 216 15.98 -8.97 -10.44
CA GLU A 216 14.52 -9.03 -10.28
C GLU A 216 14.06 -8.19 -9.09
N ILE A 217 14.76 -8.27 -7.96
CA ILE A 217 14.44 -7.48 -6.77
C ILE A 217 14.55 -5.98 -7.07
N LEU A 218 15.64 -5.54 -7.71
CA LEU A 218 15.85 -4.14 -8.07
C LEU A 218 14.76 -3.63 -9.01
N GLU A 219 14.35 -4.42 -9.99
CA GLU A 219 13.24 -4.10 -10.90
C GLU A 219 11.91 -3.94 -10.14
N ARG A 220 11.60 -4.85 -9.20
CA ARG A 220 10.40 -4.76 -8.37
C ARG A 220 10.39 -3.53 -7.46
N TYR A 221 11.55 -3.15 -6.91
CA TYR A 221 11.70 -1.88 -6.19
C TYR A 221 11.42 -0.69 -7.10
N ASP A 222 11.96 -0.67 -8.33
CA ASP A 222 11.75 0.43 -9.28
C ASP A 222 10.27 0.57 -9.67
N ILE A 223 9.61 -0.53 -10.00
CA ILE A 223 8.17 -0.55 -10.32
C ILE A 223 7.34 0.00 -9.15
N SER A 224 7.62 -0.46 -7.93
CA SER A 224 6.88 -0.03 -6.74
C SER A 224 7.13 1.45 -6.42
N ILE A 225 8.36 1.93 -6.48
CA ILE A 225 8.72 3.34 -6.27
C ILE A 225 8.05 4.24 -7.32
N GLU A 226 8.06 3.84 -8.59
CA GLU A 226 7.39 4.59 -9.67
C GLU A 226 5.88 4.66 -9.44
N LYS A 227 5.25 3.55 -9.08
CA LYS A 227 3.83 3.50 -8.73
C LYS A 227 3.51 4.43 -7.56
N MET A 228 4.30 4.40 -6.48
CA MET A 228 4.15 5.30 -5.33
C MET A 228 4.27 6.78 -5.73
N ARG A 229 5.28 7.14 -6.53
CA ARG A 229 5.46 8.52 -7.03
C ARG A 229 4.28 8.97 -7.88
N ASN A 230 3.73 8.09 -8.70
CA ASN A 230 2.55 8.39 -9.50
C ASN A 230 1.33 8.66 -8.61
N ILE A 231 1.09 7.84 -7.57
CA ILE A 231 0.02 8.05 -6.60
C ILE A 231 0.20 9.39 -5.87
N VAL A 232 1.40 9.67 -5.37
CA VAL A 232 1.73 10.95 -4.70
C VAL A 232 1.42 12.13 -5.61
N SER A 233 1.86 12.10 -6.87
CA SER A 233 1.60 13.16 -7.86
C SER A 233 0.10 13.36 -8.14
N GLN A 234 -0.69 12.28 -8.22
CA GLN A 234 -2.14 12.36 -8.39
C GLN A 234 -2.80 13.02 -7.19
N ILE A 235 -2.39 12.66 -5.97
CA ILE A 235 -2.91 13.26 -4.73
C ILE A 235 -2.57 14.75 -4.68
N GLU A 236 -1.33 15.14 -4.96
CA GLU A 236 -0.89 16.54 -4.97
C GLU A 236 -1.60 17.38 -6.03
N SER A 237 -1.88 16.80 -7.20
CA SER A 237 -2.62 17.51 -8.25
C SER A 237 -4.07 17.79 -7.85
N LYS A 238 -4.68 16.91 -7.06
CA LYS A 238 -6.08 17.00 -6.63
C LYS A 238 -6.25 17.88 -5.38
N TYR A 239 -5.30 17.86 -4.47
CA TYR A 239 -5.35 18.54 -3.19
C TYR A 239 -4.16 19.48 -3.01
N LYS A 240 -3.96 20.40 -3.98
CA LYS A 240 -2.96 21.48 -3.86
C LYS A 240 -3.26 22.29 -2.59
N GLU A 241 -2.30 22.30 -1.67
CA GLU A 241 -2.27 23.28 -0.58
C GLU A 241 -1.91 24.66 -1.09
#